data_46fcf62dddbce43fad5c5d743524c5c5
#
_entry.id   46fcf62dddbce43fad5c5d743524c5c5
#
_cell.length_a   1.000
_cell.length_b   1.000
_cell.length_c   1.000
_cell.angle_alpha   90.00
_cell.angle_beta   90.00
_cell.angle_gamma   90.00
#
_symmetry.space_group_name_H-M   'P 1'
#
loop_
_entity.id
_entity.type
_entity.pdbx_description
1 polymer ?
#
loop_
_entity_poly.entity_id
_entity_poly.type
_entity_poly.pdbx_seq_one_letter_code
_entity_poly.pdbx_strand_id
1 'polypeptide(L)'
;MKHFYILLMLALTHAVDCSAQRATKDSIEGTWKGTSVCQVKSSPCHDENAVYHISKAANGKSYTIQGNKIVNGIEEEMGVLDGVYDATKHTLTATMKDNQGRASIWLFKIDGRQMHGTLTHEDKTLYRIIEVRKTD
;
A
#
# COMPACT_ATOMS: atom_id res chain seq x y z
N MET A 1 12.42 77.25 -9.12
CA MET A 1 11.77 76.06 -9.74
C MET A 1 12.49 74.84 -9.19
N LYS A 2 11.87 74.11 -8.28
CA LYS A 2 12.45 72.93 -7.63
C LYS A 2 11.72 71.71 -8.16
N HIS A 3 12.43 70.87 -8.92
CA HIS A 3 11.88 69.62 -9.46
C HIS A 3 11.94 68.55 -8.38
N PHE A 4 10.78 68.08 -7.95
CA PHE A 4 10.61 66.99 -6.96
C PHE A 4 10.47 65.67 -7.73
N TYR A 5 11.55 64.87 -7.77
CA TYR A 5 11.51 63.52 -8.33
C TYR A 5 10.98 62.58 -7.26
N ILE A 6 9.74 62.10 -7.45
CA ILE A 6 9.17 61.01 -6.64
C ILE A 6 9.67 59.72 -7.22
N LEU A 7 10.59 59.04 -6.51
CA LEU A 7 11.02 57.69 -6.81
C LEU A 7 9.96 56.69 -6.34
N LEU A 8 9.21 56.12 -7.29
CA LEU A 8 8.24 55.06 -7.03
C LEU A 8 8.98 53.75 -6.90
N MET A 9 9.22 53.29 -5.65
CA MET A 9 9.77 51.99 -5.35
C MET A 9 8.68 50.92 -5.59
N LEU A 10 8.76 50.21 -6.71
CA LEU A 10 7.96 49.00 -6.99
C LEU A 10 8.47 47.85 -6.15
N ALA A 11 7.84 47.56 -5.03
CA ALA A 11 8.12 46.36 -4.23
C ALA A 11 7.48 45.16 -4.97
N LEU A 12 8.33 44.37 -5.66
CA LEU A 12 7.94 43.03 -6.15
C LEU A 12 7.81 42.08 -4.96
N THR A 13 6.60 41.84 -4.51
CA THR A 13 6.29 40.75 -3.59
C THR A 13 6.31 39.45 -4.37
N HIS A 14 7.38 38.68 -4.25
CA HIS A 14 7.42 37.30 -4.71
C HIS A 14 6.54 36.47 -3.77
N ALA A 15 5.33 36.14 -4.25
CA ALA A 15 4.52 35.11 -3.61
C ALA A 15 5.25 33.77 -3.82
N VAL A 16 5.86 33.27 -2.77
CA VAL A 16 6.38 31.90 -2.74
C VAL A 16 5.16 31.00 -2.67
N ASP A 17 4.74 30.44 -3.81
CA ASP A 17 3.77 29.36 -3.87
C ASP A 17 4.39 28.14 -3.14
N CYS A 18 4.12 28.05 -1.85
CA CYS A 18 4.35 26.86 -1.09
C CYS A 18 3.28 25.84 -1.50
N SER A 19 3.48 25.20 -2.65
CA SER A 19 2.74 24.00 -3.04
C SER A 19 3.17 22.90 -2.08
N ALA A 20 2.60 22.94 -0.87
CA ALA A 20 2.64 21.80 0.03
C ALA A 20 2.02 20.64 -0.75
N GLN A 21 2.87 19.71 -1.19
CA GLN A 21 2.42 18.43 -1.70
C GLN A 21 1.54 17.82 -0.61
N ARG A 22 0.23 17.97 -0.79
CA ARG A 22 -0.76 17.21 -0.04
C ARG A 22 -0.45 15.76 -0.36
N ALA A 23 0.30 15.11 0.52
CA ALA A 23 0.36 13.66 0.55
C ALA A 23 -1.10 13.22 0.52
N THR A 24 -1.51 12.60 -0.58
CA THR A 24 -2.89 12.21 -0.78
C THR A 24 -3.20 11.20 0.31
N LYS A 25 -4.06 11.58 1.25
CA LYS A 25 -4.46 10.84 2.44
C LYS A 25 -5.06 9.46 2.11
N ASP A 26 -5.26 9.19 0.82
CA ASP A 26 -5.96 8.04 0.28
C ASP A 26 -5.10 7.14 -0.63
N SER A 27 -3.77 7.39 -0.72
CA SER A 27 -2.90 6.50 -1.49
C SER A 27 -2.72 5.18 -0.75
N ILE A 28 -2.98 4.07 -1.45
CA ILE A 28 -2.70 2.71 -0.93
C ILE A 28 -1.21 2.36 -0.98
N GLU A 29 -0.42 3.16 -1.71
CA GLU A 29 1.03 2.98 -1.81
C GLU A 29 1.70 3.22 -0.46
N GLY A 30 2.77 2.50 -0.19
CA GLY A 30 3.58 2.62 1.01
C GLY A 30 3.78 1.31 1.73
N THR A 31 4.19 1.39 2.99
CA THR A 31 4.52 0.26 3.83
C THR A 31 3.40 -0.02 4.84
N TRP A 32 2.96 -1.27 4.87
CA TRP A 32 1.90 -1.76 5.74
C TRP A 32 2.45 -2.87 6.64
N LYS A 33 2.33 -2.75 7.95
CA LYS A 33 2.88 -3.70 8.94
C LYS A 33 1.83 -4.20 9.90
N GLY A 34 1.92 -5.47 10.26
CA GLY A 34 1.03 -6.09 11.23
C GLY A 34 1.16 -7.60 11.26
N THR A 35 0.05 -8.31 11.25
CA THR A 35 0.01 -9.77 11.42
C THR A 35 -0.66 -10.46 10.24
N SER A 36 -0.22 -11.69 9.97
CA SER A 36 -0.85 -12.62 9.05
C SER A 36 -1.03 -13.96 9.78
N VAL A 37 -2.29 -14.27 10.13
CA VAL A 37 -2.64 -15.39 11.01
C VAL A 37 -3.15 -16.55 10.18
N CYS A 38 -2.52 -17.72 10.36
CA CYS A 38 -2.92 -18.95 9.71
C CYS A 38 -4.29 -19.46 10.22
N GLN A 39 -5.18 -19.83 9.32
CA GLN A 39 -6.51 -20.33 9.64
C GLN A 39 -6.63 -21.86 9.54
N VAL A 40 -5.64 -22.53 8.96
CA VAL A 40 -5.65 -23.97 8.68
C VAL A 40 -4.67 -24.69 9.62
N LYS A 41 -5.16 -25.18 10.74
CA LYS A 41 -4.33 -25.83 11.79
C LYS A 41 -3.58 -27.09 11.32
N SER A 42 -4.10 -27.79 10.31
CA SER A 42 -3.46 -28.99 9.73
C SER A 42 -2.39 -28.68 8.69
N SER A 43 -2.19 -27.42 8.36
CA SER A 43 -1.20 -26.93 7.41
C SER A 43 0.13 -26.60 8.12
N PRO A 44 1.27 -26.67 7.43
CA PRO A 44 2.55 -26.18 7.94
C PRO A 44 2.63 -24.64 8.02
N CYS A 45 1.55 -23.93 7.76
CA CYS A 45 1.56 -22.47 7.85
C CYS A 45 1.65 -22.00 9.30
N HIS A 46 2.32 -20.87 9.51
CA HIS A 46 2.52 -20.26 10.82
C HIS A 46 1.97 -18.83 10.80
N ASP A 47 1.65 -18.32 11.99
CA ASP A 47 1.39 -16.88 12.18
C ASP A 47 2.68 -16.10 11.93
N GLU A 48 2.55 -14.95 11.28
CA GLU A 48 3.68 -14.13 10.85
C GLU A 48 3.46 -12.67 11.22
N ASN A 49 4.55 -11.99 11.58
CA ASN A 49 4.61 -10.55 11.52
C ASN A 49 4.82 -10.18 10.05
N ALA A 50 3.78 -9.65 9.43
CA ALA A 50 3.74 -9.38 7.99
C ALA A 50 4.08 -7.93 7.68
N VAL A 51 4.77 -7.74 6.56
CA VAL A 51 5.02 -6.43 5.96
C VAL A 51 4.62 -6.50 4.50
N TYR A 52 3.85 -5.50 4.05
CA TYR A 52 3.52 -5.35 2.64
C TYR A 52 4.04 -4.01 2.15
N HIS A 53 4.85 -4.04 1.09
CA HIS A 53 5.24 -2.85 0.35
C HIS A 53 4.37 -2.76 -0.89
N ILE A 54 3.55 -1.72 -0.98
CA ILE A 54 2.63 -1.52 -2.10
C ILE A 54 3.12 -0.32 -2.90
N SER A 55 3.31 -0.51 -4.19
CA SER A 55 3.70 0.53 -5.14
C SER A 55 2.91 0.42 -6.43
N LYS A 56 2.74 1.53 -7.13
CA LYS A 56 2.11 1.51 -8.44
C LYS A 56 3.02 0.82 -9.45
N ALA A 57 2.48 -0.12 -10.22
CA ALA A 57 3.24 -0.81 -11.25
C ALA A 57 3.59 0.14 -12.41
N ALA A 58 4.64 -0.19 -13.17
CA ALA A 58 5.11 0.61 -14.30
C ALA A 58 4.04 0.88 -15.37
N ASN A 59 3.05 -0.02 -15.51
CA ASN A 59 1.92 0.14 -16.43
C ASN A 59 0.91 1.23 -15.99
N GLY A 60 1.04 1.76 -14.76
CA GLY A 60 0.16 2.77 -14.17
C GLY A 60 -1.28 2.31 -13.89
N LYS A 61 -1.61 1.04 -14.08
CA LYS A 61 -2.96 0.48 -13.95
C LYS A 61 -3.10 -0.52 -12.81
N SER A 62 -2.04 -1.23 -12.48
CA SER A 62 -1.98 -2.20 -11.39
C SER A 62 -1.03 -1.74 -10.28
N TYR A 63 -0.97 -2.53 -9.23
CA TYR A 63 -0.08 -2.31 -8.09
C TYR A 63 0.79 -3.54 -7.87
N THR A 64 2.05 -3.31 -7.58
CA THR A 64 2.96 -4.35 -7.09
C THR A 64 2.80 -4.45 -5.59
N ILE A 65 2.58 -5.66 -5.08
CA ILE A 65 2.44 -5.97 -3.66
C ILE A 65 3.58 -6.93 -3.31
N GLN A 66 4.63 -6.42 -2.69
CA GLN A 66 5.69 -7.26 -2.14
C GLN A 66 5.31 -7.67 -0.72
N GLY A 67 5.08 -8.96 -0.52
CA GLY A 67 4.77 -9.55 0.78
C GLY A 67 6.03 -10.07 1.46
N ASN A 68 6.27 -9.62 2.67
CA ASN A 68 7.42 -9.97 3.49
C ASN A 68 6.96 -10.43 4.88
N LYS A 69 7.83 -11.15 5.58
CA LYS A 69 7.69 -11.50 7.00
C LYS A 69 8.89 -11.02 7.79
N ILE A 70 8.72 -10.82 9.08
CA ILE A 70 9.83 -10.52 9.99
C ILE A 70 10.30 -11.81 10.66
N VAL A 71 11.57 -12.15 10.46
CA VAL A 71 12.25 -13.28 11.09
C VAL A 71 13.47 -12.75 11.85
N ASN A 72 13.51 -12.93 13.16
CA ASN A 72 14.61 -12.46 14.02
C ASN A 72 14.91 -10.95 13.84
N GLY A 73 13.87 -10.14 13.62
CA GLY A 73 14.00 -8.69 13.40
C GLY A 73 14.42 -8.28 11.98
N ILE A 74 14.61 -9.26 11.08
CA ILE A 74 14.98 -9.03 9.68
C ILE A 74 13.76 -9.27 8.79
N GLU A 75 13.56 -8.37 7.83
CA GLU A 75 12.51 -8.48 6.83
C GLU A 75 12.95 -9.42 5.71
N GLU A 76 12.19 -10.49 5.50
CA GLU A 76 12.42 -11.50 4.46
C GLU A 76 11.27 -11.49 3.45
N GLU A 77 11.59 -11.40 2.17
CA GLU A 77 10.61 -11.48 1.09
C GLU A 77 10.00 -12.87 0.99
N MET A 78 8.68 -12.94 0.92
CA MET A 78 7.91 -14.16 0.66
C MET A 78 7.44 -14.26 -0.79
N GLY A 79 7.24 -13.12 -1.45
CA GLY A 79 6.83 -13.07 -2.84
C GLY A 79 6.28 -11.71 -3.24
N VAL A 80 6.05 -11.58 -4.54
CA VAL A 80 5.53 -10.38 -5.17
C VAL A 80 4.27 -10.73 -5.97
N LEU A 81 3.22 -9.93 -5.80
CA LEU A 81 1.94 -10.10 -6.47
C LEU A 81 1.61 -8.85 -7.29
N ASP A 82 0.89 -9.05 -8.38
CA ASP A 82 0.23 -7.97 -9.10
C ASP A 82 -1.21 -7.82 -8.62
N GLY A 83 -1.56 -6.63 -8.17
CA GLY A 83 -2.88 -6.32 -7.62
C GLY A 83 -3.65 -5.31 -8.44
N VAL A 84 -4.97 -5.45 -8.43
CA VAL A 84 -5.91 -4.48 -9.00
C VAL A 84 -6.66 -3.79 -7.87
N TYR A 85 -6.62 -2.46 -7.86
CA TYR A 85 -7.32 -1.66 -6.85
C TYR A 85 -8.64 -1.10 -7.41
N ASP A 86 -9.73 -1.40 -6.70
CA ASP A 86 -11.06 -0.82 -6.94
C ASP A 86 -11.25 0.33 -5.94
N ALA A 87 -11.13 1.56 -6.42
CA ALA A 87 -11.26 2.76 -5.59
C ALA A 87 -12.69 2.97 -5.05
N THR A 88 -13.70 2.46 -5.74
CA THR A 88 -15.11 2.57 -5.31
C THR A 88 -15.41 1.67 -4.11
N LYS A 89 -14.81 0.47 -4.11
CA LYS A 89 -14.96 -0.53 -3.04
C LYS A 89 -13.87 -0.46 -1.99
N HIS A 90 -12.83 0.34 -2.23
CA HIS A 90 -11.60 0.38 -1.42
C HIS A 90 -10.97 -1.00 -1.24
N THR A 91 -10.93 -1.79 -2.32
CA THR A 91 -10.39 -3.14 -2.30
C THR A 91 -9.21 -3.31 -3.24
N LEU A 92 -8.16 -4.00 -2.77
CA LEU A 92 -7.03 -4.42 -3.56
C LEU A 92 -7.07 -5.94 -3.67
N THR A 93 -7.12 -6.48 -4.89
CA THR A 93 -7.22 -7.92 -5.16
C THR A 93 -6.03 -8.38 -5.97
N ALA A 94 -5.41 -9.48 -5.55
CA ALA A 94 -4.35 -10.16 -6.29
C ALA A 94 -4.62 -11.66 -6.36
N THR A 95 -4.20 -12.28 -7.45
CA THR A 95 -4.34 -13.74 -7.65
C THR A 95 -2.99 -14.32 -8.02
N MET A 96 -2.63 -15.41 -7.37
CA MET A 96 -1.45 -16.20 -7.71
C MET A 96 -1.88 -17.63 -7.98
N LYS A 97 -1.22 -18.27 -8.94
CA LYS A 97 -1.35 -19.72 -9.19
C LYS A 97 -0.08 -20.42 -8.74
N ASP A 98 -0.24 -21.55 -8.09
CA ASP A 98 0.88 -22.42 -7.76
C ASP A 98 1.33 -23.23 -9.00
N ASN A 99 2.38 -24.04 -8.84
CA ASN A 99 2.94 -24.89 -9.88
C ASN A 99 1.95 -25.97 -10.40
N GLN A 100 0.86 -26.20 -9.68
CA GLN A 100 -0.21 -27.14 -10.05
C GLN A 100 -1.41 -26.42 -10.67
N GLY A 101 -1.31 -25.09 -10.87
CA GLY A 101 -2.35 -24.25 -11.45
C GLY A 101 -3.48 -23.87 -10.49
N ARG A 102 -3.38 -24.20 -9.18
CA ARG A 102 -4.39 -23.87 -8.18
C ARG A 102 -4.29 -22.37 -7.83
N ALA A 103 -5.41 -21.69 -7.88
CA ALA A 103 -5.46 -20.27 -7.60
C ALA A 103 -5.54 -19.99 -6.08
N SER A 104 -4.82 -18.95 -5.66
CA SER A 104 -4.97 -18.32 -4.37
C SER A 104 -5.27 -16.84 -4.57
N ILE A 105 -6.24 -16.33 -3.83
CA ILE A 105 -6.75 -14.97 -3.96
C ILE A 105 -6.49 -14.20 -2.69
N TRP A 106 -5.76 -13.09 -2.79
CA TRP A 106 -5.64 -12.08 -1.76
C TRP A 106 -6.69 -11.01 -2.01
N LEU A 107 -7.48 -10.72 -0.99
CA LEU A 107 -8.43 -9.62 -0.99
C LEU A 107 -8.14 -8.73 0.22
N PHE A 108 -7.73 -7.50 -0.03
CA PHE A 108 -7.49 -6.50 1.00
C PHE A 108 -8.59 -5.44 0.95
N LYS A 109 -9.18 -5.15 2.09
CA LYS A 109 -10.08 -4.04 2.32
C LYS A 109 -9.33 -2.93 3.03
N ILE A 110 -9.36 -1.72 2.48
CA ILE A 110 -8.56 -0.60 2.95
C ILE A 110 -9.50 0.47 3.52
N ASP A 111 -9.25 0.87 4.77
CA ASP A 111 -9.94 1.96 5.45
C ASP A 111 -8.92 2.91 6.07
N GLY A 112 -8.65 3.99 5.36
CA GLY A 112 -7.63 4.97 5.74
C GLY A 112 -6.25 4.33 5.90
N ARG A 113 -5.77 4.24 7.13
CA ARG A 113 -4.47 3.65 7.47
C ARG A 113 -4.57 2.20 7.99
N GLN A 114 -5.73 1.56 7.87
CA GLN A 114 -5.95 0.16 8.25
C GLN A 114 -6.22 -0.66 7.00
N MET A 115 -5.71 -1.88 6.95
CA MET A 115 -5.96 -2.81 5.88
C MET A 115 -6.23 -4.20 6.47
N HIS A 116 -7.43 -4.72 6.18
CA HIS A 116 -7.85 -6.07 6.51
C HIS A 116 -7.76 -6.92 5.26
N GLY A 117 -7.05 -8.02 5.33
CA GLY A 117 -6.84 -8.93 4.20
C GLY A 117 -7.25 -10.36 4.49
N THR A 118 -7.62 -11.07 3.45
CA THR A 118 -7.81 -12.52 3.45
C THR A 118 -7.03 -13.15 2.31
N LEU A 119 -6.46 -14.32 2.59
CA LEU A 119 -5.95 -15.24 1.58
C LEU A 119 -6.88 -16.45 1.54
N THR A 120 -7.49 -16.67 0.39
CA THR A 120 -8.44 -17.76 0.15
C THR A 120 -7.94 -18.61 -1.01
N HIS A 121 -7.98 -19.93 -0.86
CA HIS A 121 -7.69 -20.86 -1.94
C HIS A 121 -8.89 -21.04 -2.89
N GLU A 122 -8.66 -21.64 -4.04
CA GLU A 122 -9.66 -21.86 -5.09
C GLU A 122 -10.88 -22.66 -4.57
N ASP A 123 -10.68 -23.61 -3.66
CA ASP A 123 -11.72 -24.40 -2.99
C ASP A 123 -12.51 -23.63 -1.93
N LYS A 124 -12.32 -22.30 -1.83
CA LYS A 124 -12.92 -21.39 -0.84
C LYS A 124 -12.37 -21.55 0.58
N THR A 125 -11.34 -22.33 0.81
CA THR A 125 -10.68 -22.41 2.11
C THR A 125 -10.06 -21.08 2.47
N LEU A 126 -10.48 -20.50 3.60
CA LEU A 126 -9.82 -19.33 4.18
C LEU A 126 -8.49 -19.79 4.79
N TYR A 127 -7.39 -19.33 4.21
CA TYR A 127 -6.04 -19.77 4.60
C TYR A 127 -5.36 -18.82 5.57
N ARG A 128 -5.52 -17.49 5.37
CA ARG A 128 -4.97 -16.47 6.26
C ARG A 128 -5.93 -15.31 6.47
N ILE A 129 -5.86 -14.72 7.65
CA ILE A 129 -6.41 -13.39 7.96
C ILE A 129 -5.24 -12.45 8.18
N ILE A 130 -5.29 -11.29 7.57
CA ILE A 130 -4.22 -10.28 7.55
C ILE A 130 -4.75 -8.99 8.15
N GLU A 131 -4.07 -8.46 9.16
CA GLU A 131 -4.39 -7.20 9.81
C GLU A 131 -3.14 -6.33 9.84
N VAL A 132 -3.11 -5.27 9.05
CA VAL A 132 -1.95 -4.39 8.95
C VAL A 132 -2.35 -2.92 8.96
N ARG A 133 -1.40 -2.07 9.34
CA ARG A 133 -1.55 -0.62 9.36
C ARG A 133 -0.44 0.01 8.53
N LYS A 134 -0.77 1.11 7.88
CA LYS A 134 0.20 1.94 7.14
C LYS A 134 1.17 2.61 8.11
N THR A 135 2.47 2.54 7.83
CA THR A 135 3.53 3.05 8.72
C THR A 135 4.20 4.32 8.21
N ASP A 136 4.04 4.67 6.95
CA ASP A 136 4.56 5.88 6.29
C ASP A 136 3.46 6.89 5.96
#